data_fefbdf79ab135b42aca52c251621ba18
#
_entry.id   fefbdf79ab135b42aca52c251621ba18
#
_cell.length_a   1.000
_cell.length_b   1.000
_cell.length_c   1.000
_cell.angle_alpha   90.00
_cell.angle_beta   90.00
_cell.angle_gamma   90.00
#
_symmetry.space_group_name_H-M   'P 1'
#
loop_
_entity.id
_entity.type
_entity.pdbx_description
1 polymer ?
#
loop_
_entity_poly.entity_id
_entity_poly.type
_entity_poly.pdbx_seq_one_letter_code
_entity_poly.pdbx_strand_id
1 'polypeptide(L)'
;MTKRRQSAPLSQTAARLGLGGFMTAAGLSHLTVARREFRAQVPSWVPLPADLVVLGSGVAEIGLGAALLALPGQRRLTGTALAAF
;
A
#
# COMPACT_ATOMS: atom_id res chain seq x y z
N MET A 1 10.08 -6.30 -29.35
CA MET A 1 10.81 -5.67 -28.52
C MET A 1 10.10 -4.74 -27.70
N THR A 2 9.45 -3.83 -28.26
CA THR A 2 8.70 -2.91 -27.53
C THR A 2 7.68 -3.56 -26.64
N LYS A 3 6.99 -4.53 -27.16
CA LYS A 3 6.04 -5.23 -26.38
C LYS A 3 6.68 -5.90 -25.19
N ARG A 4 7.86 -6.45 -25.39
CA ARG A 4 8.55 -7.11 -24.30
C ARG A 4 8.92 -6.12 -23.24
N ARG A 5 9.35 -4.91 -23.61
CA ARG A 5 9.68 -3.92 -22.59
C ARG A 5 8.49 -3.48 -21.81
N GLN A 6 7.30 -3.50 -22.44
CA GLN A 6 6.09 -3.10 -21.75
C GLN A 6 5.51 -4.22 -20.91
N SER A 7 6.00 -5.42 -21.09
CA SER A 7 5.51 -6.57 -20.36
C SER A 7 6.44 -6.87 -19.20
N ALA A 8 5.93 -6.85 -18.01
CA ALA A 8 6.72 -7.24 -16.87
C ALA A 8 6.90 -8.75 -16.87
N PRO A 9 8.05 -9.25 -16.37
CA PRO A 9 8.20 -10.69 -16.16
C PRO A 9 7.09 -11.21 -15.29
N LEU A 10 6.75 -12.47 -15.47
CA LEU A 10 5.67 -13.07 -14.70
C LEU A 10 5.90 -12.93 -13.21
N SER A 11 7.14 -13.08 -12.73
CA SER A 11 7.46 -12.93 -11.33
C SER A 11 7.18 -11.52 -10.84
N GLN A 12 7.49 -10.50 -11.65
CA GLN A 12 7.21 -9.12 -11.27
C GLN A 12 5.71 -8.86 -11.25
N THR A 13 4.98 -9.42 -12.20
CA THR A 13 3.54 -9.26 -12.24
C THR A 13 2.91 -9.90 -11.01
N ALA A 14 3.34 -11.11 -10.66
CA ALA A 14 2.81 -11.79 -9.48
C ALA A 14 3.13 -11.00 -8.21
N ALA A 15 4.34 -10.48 -8.10
CA ALA A 15 4.73 -9.69 -6.93
C ALA A 15 3.91 -8.40 -6.84
N ARG A 16 3.69 -7.73 -7.97
CA ARG A 16 2.92 -6.50 -8.00
C ARG A 16 1.47 -6.75 -7.59
N LEU A 17 0.87 -7.78 -8.14
CA LEU A 17 -0.53 -8.10 -7.81
C LEU A 17 -0.65 -8.58 -6.37
N GLY A 18 0.29 -9.41 -5.92
CA GLY A 18 0.27 -9.90 -4.54
C GLY A 18 0.47 -8.79 -3.54
N LEU A 19 1.45 -7.91 -3.78
CA LEU A 19 1.72 -6.80 -2.88
C LEU A 19 0.58 -5.80 -2.90
N GLY A 20 0.07 -5.46 -4.09
CA GLY A 20 -1.04 -4.52 -4.20
C GLY A 20 -2.29 -5.04 -3.52
N GLY A 21 -2.61 -6.32 -3.71
CA GLY A 21 -3.75 -6.95 -3.05
C GLY A 21 -3.57 -6.99 -1.54
N PHE A 22 -2.38 -7.36 -1.08
CA PHE A 22 -2.08 -7.41 0.33
C PHE A 22 -2.20 -6.02 0.97
N MET A 23 -1.63 -4.99 0.33
CA MET A 23 -1.67 -3.65 0.88
C MET A 23 -3.09 -3.09 0.91
N THR A 24 -3.88 -3.37 -0.11
CA THR A 24 -5.26 -2.94 -0.13
C THR A 24 -6.03 -3.58 1.02
N ALA A 25 -5.85 -4.89 1.22
CA ALA A 25 -6.51 -5.61 2.29
C ALA A 25 -6.03 -5.12 3.66
N ALA A 26 -4.73 -4.87 3.81
CA ALA A 26 -4.18 -4.36 5.05
C ALA A 26 -4.72 -2.96 5.36
N GLY A 27 -4.80 -2.10 4.35
CA GLY A 27 -5.36 -0.77 4.53
C GLY A 27 -6.82 -0.82 4.93
N LEU A 28 -7.59 -1.72 4.34
CA LEU A 28 -8.98 -1.91 4.73
C LEU A 28 -9.07 -2.37 6.19
N SER A 29 -8.19 -3.26 6.62
CA SER A 29 -8.21 -3.72 8.00
C SER A 29 -7.83 -2.62 8.98
N HIS A 30 -6.96 -1.67 8.58
CA HIS A 30 -6.66 -0.50 9.40
C HIS A 30 -7.93 0.30 9.68
N LEU A 31 -8.83 0.37 8.72
CA LEU A 31 -10.02 1.20 8.83
C LEU A 31 -11.19 0.45 9.47
N THR A 32 -11.08 -0.87 9.60
CA THR A 32 -12.22 -1.68 10.04
C THR A 32 -11.82 -2.61 11.18
N VAL A 33 -11.70 -3.90 10.89
CA VAL A 33 -11.63 -4.94 11.91
C VAL A 33 -10.42 -4.87 12.82
N ALA A 34 -9.29 -4.37 12.33
CA ALA A 34 -8.06 -4.30 13.11
C ALA A 34 -7.74 -2.88 13.59
N ARG A 35 -8.69 -1.97 13.48
CA ARG A 35 -8.46 -0.55 13.78
C ARG A 35 -7.96 -0.34 15.20
N ARG A 36 -8.55 -1.04 16.15
CA ARG A 36 -8.15 -0.92 17.55
C ARG A 36 -6.71 -1.35 17.76
N GLU A 37 -6.33 -2.48 17.16
CA GLU A 37 -4.99 -3.01 17.30
C GLU A 37 -3.97 -2.07 16.71
N PHE A 38 -4.28 -1.50 15.55
CA PHE A 38 -3.36 -0.56 14.92
C PHE A 38 -3.22 0.72 15.73
N ARG A 39 -4.28 1.19 16.36
CA ARG A 39 -4.19 2.38 17.21
C ARG A 39 -3.25 2.13 18.39
N ALA A 40 -3.25 0.93 18.92
CA ALA A 40 -2.38 0.59 20.04
C ALA A 40 -0.90 0.59 19.65
N GLN A 41 -0.60 0.49 18.35
CA GLN A 41 0.77 0.47 17.87
C GLN A 41 1.34 1.86 17.61
N VAL A 42 0.53 2.89 17.65
CA VAL A 42 1.01 4.25 17.45
C VAL A 42 1.77 4.70 18.69
N PRO A 43 3.05 5.11 18.54
CA PRO A 43 3.84 5.52 19.70
C PRO A 43 3.22 6.73 20.40
N SER A 44 3.35 6.79 21.71
CA SER A 44 2.74 7.87 22.47
C SER A 44 3.37 9.24 22.18
N TRP A 45 4.60 9.26 21.64
CA TRP A 45 5.25 10.52 21.30
C TRP A 45 4.76 11.16 20.01
N VAL A 46 3.93 10.45 19.23
CA VAL A 46 3.39 11.01 18.00
C VAL A 46 2.40 12.10 18.36
N PRO A 47 2.57 13.33 17.82
CA PRO A 47 1.74 14.48 18.21
C PRO A 47 0.38 14.54 17.50
N LEU A 48 -0.16 13.39 17.11
CA LEU A 48 -1.44 13.29 16.44
C LEU A 48 -2.28 12.25 17.15
N PRO A 49 -3.61 12.37 17.11
CA PRO A 49 -4.47 11.31 17.67
C PRO A 49 -4.15 9.97 16.97
N ALA A 50 -4.07 8.92 17.76
CA ALA A 50 -3.74 7.60 17.22
C ALA A 50 -4.71 7.18 16.13
N ASP A 51 -5.99 7.48 16.30
CA ASP A 51 -7.01 7.12 15.32
C ASP A 51 -6.77 7.81 14.00
N LEU A 52 -6.37 9.07 14.03
CA LEU A 52 -6.08 9.82 12.81
C LEU A 52 -4.88 9.22 12.08
N VAL A 53 -3.85 8.81 12.82
CA VAL A 53 -2.67 8.18 12.24
C VAL A 53 -3.06 6.87 11.57
N VAL A 54 -3.88 6.06 12.23
CA VAL A 54 -4.31 4.77 11.68
C VAL A 54 -5.16 4.96 10.44
N LEU A 55 -6.11 5.90 10.47
CA LEU A 55 -6.97 6.16 9.32
C LEU A 55 -6.16 6.68 8.15
N GLY A 56 -5.25 7.62 8.39
CA GLY A 56 -4.41 8.17 7.33
C GLY A 56 -3.51 7.10 6.73
N SER A 57 -2.93 6.27 7.57
CA SER A 57 -2.06 5.18 7.11
C SER A 57 -2.86 4.16 6.27
N GLY A 58 -4.07 3.82 6.73
CA GLY A 58 -4.92 2.89 5.99
C GLY A 58 -5.30 3.42 4.61
N VAL A 59 -5.66 4.70 4.54
CA VAL A 59 -5.99 5.32 3.27
C VAL A 59 -4.78 5.33 2.34
N ALA A 60 -3.59 5.65 2.88
CA ALA A 60 -2.36 5.65 2.08
C ALA A 60 -2.05 4.24 1.57
N GLU A 61 -2.23 3.22 2.39
CA GLU A 61 -1.98 1.85 1.97
C GLU A 61 -2.94 1.40 0.89
N ILE A 62 -4.22 1.74 1.02
CA ILE A 62 -5.22 1.41 0.00
C ILE A 62 -4.85 2.10 -1.30
N GLY A 63 -4.48 3.37 -1.23
CA GLY A 63 -4.10 4.12 -2.42
C GLY A 63 -2.89 3.53 -3.12
N LEU A 64 -1.85 3.18 -2.35
CA LEU A 64 -0.66 2.58 -2.92
C LEU A 64 -0.93 1.18 -3.47
N GLY A 65 -1.72 0.39 -2.74
CA GLY A 65 -2.09 -0.94 -3.19
C GLY A 65 -2.90 -0.90 -4.47
N ALA A 66 -3.88 0.01 -4.54
CA ALA A 66 -4.68 0.17 -5.73
C ALA A 66 -3.85 0.65 -6.91
N ALA A 67 -2.88 1.54 -6.66
CA ALA A 67 -2.00 2.02 -7.72
C ALA A 67 -1.13 0.90 -8.26
N LEU A 68 -0.63 0.02 -7.40
CA LEU A 68 0.14 -1.14 -7.85
C LEU A 68 -0.69 -2.04 -8.73
N LEU A 69 -1.97 -2.21 -8.40
CA LEU A 69 -2.84 -3.09 -9.17
C LEU A 69 -3.28 -2.47 -10.48
N ALA A 70 -3.57 -1.16 -10.47
CA ALA A 70 -4.23 -0.51 -11.59
C ALA A 70 -3.29 0.24 -12.51
N LEU A 71 -2.07 0.57 -12.08
CA LEU A 71 -1.18 1.43 -12.82
C LEU A 71 0.17 0.77 -13.07
N PRO A 72 0.21 -0.31 -13.84
CA PRO A 72 1.47 -1.01 -14.06
C PRO A 72 2.53 -0.13 -14.75
N GLY A 73 2.11 0.85 -15.54
CA GLY A 73 3.04 1.77 -16.17
C GLY A 73 3.70 2.73 -15.20
N GLN A 74 3.19 2.83 -13.97
CA GLN A 74 3.72 3.73 -12.95
C GLN A 74 4.46 2.96 -11.86
N ARG A 75 4.93 1.76 -12.16
CA ARG A 75 5.57 0.91 -11.15
C ARG A 75 6.70 1.58 -10.42
N ARG A 76 7.53 2.31 -11.14
CA ARG A 76 8.70 2.93 -10.54
C ARG A 76 8.28 4.01 -9.54
N LEU A 77 7.33 4.83 -9.92
CA LEU A 77 6.85 5.88 -9.06
C LEU A 77 6.13 5.30 -7.85
N THR A 78 5.26 4.33 -8.07
CA THR A 78 4.52 3.70 -6.99
C THR A 78 5.46 2.98 -6.05
N GLY A 79 6.46 2.27 -6.59
CA GLY A 79 7.43 1.58 -5.76
C GLY A 79 8.26 2.53 -4.93
N THR A 80 8.62 3.68 -5.48
CA THR A 80 9.37 4.69 -4.75
C THR A 80 8.52 5.25 -3.60
N ALA A 81 7.26 5.55 -3.87
CA ALA A 81 6.36 6.05 -2.84
C ALA A 81 6.15 5.00 -1.74
N LEU A 82 6.05 3.74 -2.13
CA LEU A 82 5.88 2.67 -1.18
C LEU A 82 7.12 2.50 -0.30
N ALA A 83 8.29 2.60 -0.88
CA ALA A 83 9.53 2.48 -0.13
C ALA A 83 9.68 3.62 0.89
N ALA A 84 9.17 4.79 0.55
CA ALA A 84 9.20 5.94 1.46
C ALA A 84 8.12 5.86 2.53
N PHE A 85 7.07 5.13 2.23
CA PHE A 85 5.96 4.97 3.18
C PHE A 85 6.36 4.07 4.33
#